data_fbe74123e51faf2926a5520f1f65105e
#
_entry.id   fbe74123e51faf2926a5520f1f65105e
#
_cell.length_a   1.000
_cell.length_b   1.000
_cell.length_c   1.000
_cell.angle_alpha   90.00
_cell.angle_beta   90.00
_cell.angle_gamma   90.00
#
_symmetry.space_group_name_H-M   'P 1'
#
loop_
_entity.id
_entity.type
_entity.pdbx_description
1 polymer ?
#
loop_
_entity_poly.entity_id
_entity_poly.type
_entity_poly.pdbx_seq_one_letter_code
_entity_poly.pdbx_strand_id
1 'polypeptide(L)'
;ENDLRKLVFTSDVFLVELDIEGKSTKCVMQDIQFHPVTDKILHIDFLEVFDDKEVTVEIPVILNGMAIGVRNGGNLLFRRNKIITRAIPANLPDAIEVDISELRIGQFIYIKDLRSAEYSFLAPDNAVVVGVKTARAAIEEEVEEEEEAEGEEGVTAEGASSEEKPSGEKPAEDSKEE
;
A
#
# COMPACT_ATOMS: atom_id res chain seq x y z
N GLU A 1 21.70 -25.00 -6.88
CA GLU A 1 20.57 -24.68 -5.99
C GLU A 1 21.00 -23.77 -4.82
N ASN A 2 22.13 -24.03 -4.18
CA ASN A 2 22.60 -23.24 -3.04
C ASN A 2 23.07 -21.82 -3.42
N ASP A 3 23.63 -21.65 -4.60
CA ASP A 3 24.11 -20.35 -5.07
C ASP A 3 22.96 -19.40 -5.44
N LEU A 4 21.88 -19.98 -5.97
CA LEU A 4 20.67 -19.24 -6.31
C LEU A 4 19.86 -18.81 -5.06
N ARG A 5 19.96 -19.56 -3.96
CA ARG A 5 19.22 -19.20 -2.73
C ARG A 5 19.57 -17.82 -2.20
N LYS A 6 20.83 -17.41 -2.29
CA LYS A 6 21.25 -16.09 -1.83
C LYS A 6 20.67 -14.95 -2.68
N LEU A 7 20.53 -15.15 -3.99
CA LEU A 7 19.94 -14.19 -4.91
C LEU A 7 18.41 -14.10 -4.75
N VAL A 8 17.78 -15.27 -4.55
CA VAL A 8 16.33 -15.41 -4.54
C VAL A 8 15.69 -14.88 -3.25
N PHE A 9 16.37 -15.03 -2.12
CA PHE A 9 15.84 -14.56 -0.82
C PHE A 9 16.23 -13.12 -0.46
N THR A 10 16.87 -12.39 -1.40
CA THR A 10 17.14 -10.96 -1.27
C THR A 10 16.07 -10.19 -2.04
N SER A 11 15.62 -9.08 -1.48
CA SER A 11 14.59 -8.25 -2.13
C SER A 11 15.10 -7.42 -3.29
N ASP A 12 16.42 -7.24 -3.39
CA ASP A 12 17.08 -6.34 -4.33
C ASP A 12 17.14 -6.92 -5.74
N VAL A 13 17.20 -6.04 -6.73
CA VAL A 13 17.36 -6.43 -8.14
C VAL A 13 18.84 -6.59 -8.45
N PHE A 14 19.24 -7.77 -8.88
CA PHE A 14 20.62 -8.07 -9.25
C PHE A 14 20.77 -8.33 -10.74
N LEU A 15 21.85 -7.79 -11.30
CA LEU A 15 22.40 -8.23 -12.58
C LEU A 15 23.23 -9.49 -12.33
N VAL A 16 22.81 -10.60 -12.91
CA VAL A 16 23.42 -11.93 -12.73
C VAL A 16 24.17 -12.32 -14.00
N GLU A 17 25.41 -12.75 -13.86
CA GLU A 17 26.13 -13.40 -14.96
C GLU A 17 25.87 -14.89 -14.90
N LEU A 18 25.17 -15.39 -15.91
CA LEU A 18 24.92 -16.82 -16.09
C LEU A 18 25.94 -17.40 -17.06
N ASP A 19 26.66 -18.44 -16.62
CA ASP A 19 27.50 -19.25 -17.48
C ASP A 19 26.71 -20.49 -17.94
N ILE A 20 26.37 -20.52 -19.22
CA ILE A 20 25.67 -21.61 -19.86
C ILE A 20 26.60 -22.20 -20.91
N GLU A 21 27.08 -23.41 -20.69
CA GLU A 21 27.95 -24.15 -21.63
C GLU A 21 29.20 -23.36 -22.04
N GLY A 22 29.77 -22.56 -21.12
CA GLY A 22 30.98 -21.76 -21.37
C GLY A 22 30.72 -20.42 -22.07
N LYS A 23 29.46 -19.96 -22.10
CA LYS A 23 29.07 -18.61 -22.53
C LYS A 23 28.53 -17.84 -21.34
N SER A 24 29.19 -16.78 -20.94
CA SER A 24 28.71 -15.85 -19.92
C SER A 24 27.72 -14.87 -20.54
N THR A 25 26.52 -14.82 -20.00
CA THR A 25 25.45 -13.91 -20.44
C THR A 25 24.94 -13.14 -19.22
N LYS A 26 24.82 -11.81 -19.39
CA LYS A 26 24.24 -10.94 -18.35
C LYS A 26 22.72 -11.09 -18.39
N CYS A 27 22.12 -11.38 -17.24
CA CYS A 27 20.68 -11.59 -17.10
C CYS A 27 20.14 -10.89 -15.85
N VAL A 28 18.87 -10.52 -15.89
CA VAL A 28 18.10 -10.09 -14.72
C VAL A 28 17.05 -11.15 -14.41
N MET A 29 16.87 -11.43 -13.13
CA MET A 29 15.83 -12.33 -12.66
C MET A 29 14.48 -11.63 -12.77
N GLN A 30 13.51 -12.24 -13.46
CA GLN A 30 12.21 -11.65 -13.73
C GLN A 30 11.10 -12.25 -12.87
N ASP A 31 11.02 -13.57 -12.78
CA ASP A 31 10.02 -14.27 -12.00
C ASP A 31 10.60 -15.49 -11.31
N ILE A 32 10.00 -15.87 -10.17
CA ILE A 32 10.40 -17.02 -9.39
C ILE A 32 9.16 -17.74 -8.89
N GLN A 33 9.13 -19.03 -9.07
CA GLN A 33 8.07 -19.89 -8.55
C GLN A 33 8.61 -20.79 -7.44
N PHE A 34 7.93 -20.75 -6.30
CA PHE A 34 8.25 -21.59 -5.15
C PHE A 34 7.22 -22.68 -4.95
N HIS A 35 7.66 -23.77 -4.36
CA HIS A 35 6.76 -24.82 -3.92
C HIS A 35 6.03 -24.37 -2.64
N PRO A 36 4.68 -24.38 -2.59
CA PRO A 36 3.89 -23.74 -1.53
C PRO A 36 4.06 -24.33 -0.12
N VAL A 37 4.64 -25.52 0.02
CA VAL A 37 4.82 -26.21 1.31
C VAL A 37 6.29 -26.32 1.73
N THR A 38 7.20 -26.43 0.76
CA THR A 38 8.61 -26.71 1.04
C THR A 38 9.55 -25.55 0.76
N ASP A 39 9.01 -24.42 0.22
CA ASP A 39 9.74 -23.22 -0.20
C ASP A 39 10.92 -23.51 -1.15
N LYS A 40 10.88 -24.68 -1.82
CA LYS A 40 11.86 -25.02 -2.83
C LYS A 40 11.57 -24.27 -4.11
N ILE A 41 12.61 -23.81 -4.76
CA ILE A 41 12.54 -23.17 -6.06
C ILE A 41 12.10 -24.21 -7.10
N LEU A 42 10.99 -23.94 -7.80
CA LEU A 42 10.48 -24.76 -8.89
C LEU A 42 10.93 -24.24 -10.25
N HIS A 43 10.84 -22.93 -10.43
CA HIS A 43 11.15 -22.26 -11.69
C HIS A 43 11.73 -20.87 -11.43
N ILE A 44 12.69 -20.47 -12.27
CA ILE A 44 13.25 -19.11 -12.29
C ILE A 44 13.35 -18.66 -13.74
N ASP A 45 12.81 -17.51 -14.02
CA ASP A 45 12.91 -16.87 -15.32
C ASP A 45 14.00 -15.81 -15.33
N PHE A 46 14.95 -15.97 -16.24
CA PHE A 46 16.01 -15.02 -16.47
C PHE A 46 15.79 -14.31 -17.81
N LEU A 47 15.85 -13.00 -17.79
CA LEU A 47 15.81 -12.18 -18.99
C LEU A 47 17.24 -11.77 -19.37
N GLU A 48 17.67 -12.11 -20.60
CA GLU A 48 18.95 -11.63 -21.13
C GLU A 48 18.92 -10.11 -21.31
N VAL A 49 19.96 -9.46 -20.82
CA VAL A 49 20.07 -8.01 -20.77
C VAL A 49 21.20 -7.54 -21.69
N PHE A 50 20.88 -6.58 -22.55
CA PHE A 50 21.82 -5.91 -23.44
C PHE A 50 22.05 -4.48 -22.95
N ASP A 51 23.28 -4.01 -22.97
CA ASP A 51 23.65 -2.68 -22.46
C ASP A 51 22.92 -1.53 -23.21
N ASP A 52 22.47 -1.75 -24.44
CA ASP A 52 21.82 -0.75 -25.30
C ASP A 52 20.27 -0.84 -25.31
N LYS A 53 19.69 -1.82 -24.63
CA LYS A 53 18.22 -2.02 -24.66
C LYS A 53 17.58 -1.73 -23.32
N GLU A 54 16.45 -1.05 -23.36
CA GLU A 54 15.62 -0.87 -22.19
C GLU A 54 15.05 -2.19 -21.70
N VAL A 55 15.15 -2.44 -20.42
CA VAL A 55 14.55 -3.60 -19.76
C VAL A 55 13.44 -3.14 -18.81
N THR A 56 12.45 -3.99 -18.67
CA THR A 56 11.35 -3.77 -17.73
C THR A 56 11.54 -4.75 -16.58
N VAL A 57 11.70 -4.21 -15.37
CA VAL A 57 11.98 -4.98 -14.15
C VAL A 57 11.10 -4.48 -13.01
N GLU A 58 10.74 -5.36 -12.10
CA GLU A 58 10.08 -5.01 -10.84
C GLU A 58 11.11 -4.62 -9.79
N ILE A 59 11.13 -3.35 -9.42
CA ILE A 59 12.07 -2.83 -8.40
C ILE A 59 11.36 -2.74 -7.05
N PRO A 60 11.98 -3.26 -5.97
CA PRO A 60 11.43 -3.18 -4.64
C PRO A 60 11.48 -1.75 -4.10
N VAL A 61 10.48 -1.41 -3.28
CA VAL A 61 10.43 -0.13 -2.56
C VAL A 61 10.84 -0.36 -1.12
N ILE A 62 11.86 0.36 -0.66
CA ILE A 62 12.33 0.34 0.72
C ILE A 62 11.85 1.61 1.41
N LEU A 63 11.19 1.45 2.56
CA LEU A 63 10.70 2.56 3.36
C LEU A 63 11.74 2.90 4.41
N ASN A 64 12.21 4.16 4.41
CA ASN A 64 13.15 4.68 5.38
C ASN A 64 12.44 5.54 6.42
N GLY A 65 12.79 5.36 7.69
CA GLY A 65 12.27 6.14 8.81
C GLY A 65 10.97 5.60 9.40
N MET A 66 10.40 6.37 10.31
CA MET A 66 9.11 6.09 10.97
C MET A 66 8.16 7.26 10.78
N ALA A 67 7.02 7.03 10.18
CA ALA A 67 6.03 8.08 9.91
C ALA A 67 5.47 8.70 11.20
N ILE A 68 5.40 10.04 11.24
CA ILE A 68 4.78 10.78 12.36
C ILE A 68 3.32 10.35 12.53
N GLY A 69 2.62 10.11 11.42
CA GLY A 69 1.23 9.65 11.44
C GLY A 69 1.04 8.30 12.13
N VAL A 70 2.00 7.37 12.01
CA VAL A 70 1.96 6.09 12.73
C VAL A 70 2.20 6.28 14.22
N ARG A 71 3.09 7.21 14.60
CA ARG A 71 3.33 7.55 16.02
C ARG A 71 2.11 8.19 16.68
N ASN A 72 1.27 8.86 15.89
CA ASN A 72 0.02 9.49 16.32
C ASN A 72 -1.20 8.56 16.21
N GLY A 73 -0.98 7.22 16.12
CA GLY A 73 -2.06 6.23 16.10
C GLY A 73 -2.61 5.91 14.70
N GLY A 74 -2.02 6.44 13.63
CA GLY A 74 -2.37 6.07 12.26
C GLY A 74 -1.85 4.68 11.88
N ASN A 75 -2.49 4.08 10.88
CA ASN A 75 -2.09 2.79 10.34
C ASN A 75 -1.34 2.98 9.01
N LEU A 76 -0.11 2.43 8.92
CA LEU A 76 0.69 2.48 7.70
C LEU A 76 0.07 1.55 6.65
N LEU A 77 -0.25 2.11 5.49
CA LEU A 77 -0.75 1.39 4.34
C LEU A 77 0.34 1.31 3.26
N PHE A 78 1.03 0.20 3.19
CA PHE A 78 1.99 -0.09 2.12
C PHE A 78 1.28 -0.85 1.00
N ARG A 79 0.95 -0.14 -0.08
CA ARG A 79 0.14 -0.68 -1.18
C ARG A 79 0.98 -1.38 -2.23
N ARG A 80 2.16 -0.84 -2.52
CA ARG A 80 3.04 -1.35 -3.57
C ARG A 80 4.44 -1.52 -3.03
N ASN A 81 4.80 -2.75 -2.75
CA ASN A 81 6.14 -3.14 -2.34
C ASN A 81 7.13 -3.25 -3.51
N LYS A 82 6.60 -3.35 -4.73
CA LYS A 82 7.38 -3.38 -5.98
C LYS A 82 6.74 -2.47 -7.01
N ILE A 83 7.56 -1.82 -7.84
CA ILE A 83 7.12 -0.94 -8.92
C ILE A 83 7.77 -1.42 -10.23
N ILE A 84 6.93 -1.61 -11.25
CA ILE A 84 7.40 -1.97 -12.59
C ILE A 84 8.06 -0.75 -13.21
N THR A 85 9.35 -0.87 -13.46
CA THR A 85 10.20 0.21 -13.97
C THR A 85 10.85 -0.20 -15.28
N ARG A 86 10.93 0.74 -16.21
CA ARG A 86 11.64 0.59 -17.48
C ARG A 86 12.86 1.48 -17.45
N ALA A 87 14.04 0.90 -17.61
CA ALA A 87 15.30 1.62 -17.65
C ALA A 87 16.34 0.89 -18.50
N ILE A 88 17.41 1.60 -18.84
CA ILE A 88 18.64 0.98 -19.36
C ILE A 88 19.35 0.30 -18.18
N PRO A 89 19.96 -0.88 -18.39
CA PRO A 89 20.59 -1.63 -17.30
C PRO A 89 21.62 -0.86 -16.47
N ALA A 90 22.33 0.08 -17.12
CA ALA A 90 23.30 0.95 -16.45
C ALA A 90 22.68 1.94 -15.45
N ASN A 91 21.39 2.27 -15.62
CA ASN A 91 20.65 3.25 -14.82
C ASN A 91 19.58 2.58 -13.93
N LEU A 92 19.62 1.26 -13.82
CA LEU A 92 18.68 0.50 -13.02
C LEU A 92 19.08 0.59 -11.54
N PRO A 93 18.24 1.15 -10.65
CA PRO A 93 18.54 1.13 -9.22
C PRO A 93 18.20 -0.25 -8.62
N ASP A 94 18.97 -0.67 -7.62
CA ASP A 94 18.73 -1.93 -6.91
C ASP A 94 17.43 -1.89 -6.09
N ALA A 95 17.11 -0.72 -5.53
CA ALA A 95 15.87 -0.47 -4.78
C ALA A 95 15.47 1.01 -4.87
N ILE A 96 14.18 1.29 -4.67
CA ILE A 96 13.65 2.66 -4.58
C ILE A 96 13.48 3.00 -3.10
N GLU A 97 14.29 3.93 -2.60
CA GLU A 97 14.19 4.38 -1.21
C GLU A 97 13.15 5.49 -1.09
N VAL A 98 12.25 5.35 -0.14
CA VAL A 98 11.18 6.31 0.15
C VAL A 98 11.24 6.70 1.61
N ASP A 99 11.51 7.98 1.88
CA ASP A 99 11.46 8.51 3.24
C ASP A 99 10.01 8.79 3.65
N ILE A 100 9.58 8.13 4.72
CA ILE A 100 8.24 8.28 5.28
C ILE A 100 8.23 9.07 6.59
N SER A 101 9.36 9.62 7.03
CA SER A 101 9.51 10.25 8.34
C SER A 101 8.54 11.41 8.57
N GLU A 102 8.26 12.20 7.53
CA GLU A 102 7.36 13.38 7.60
C GLU A 102 5.90 13.05 7.33
N LEU A 103 5.57 11.78 7.04
CA LEU A 103 4.22 11.39 6.63
C LEU A 103 3.23 11.48 7.79
N ARG A 104 2.17 12.27 7.62
CA ARG A 104 1.09 12.47 8.58
C ARG A 104 -0.13 11.60 8.25
N ILE A 105 -1.07 11.49 9.19
CA ILE A 105 -2.34 10.82 8.97
C ILE A 105 -3.09 11.47 7.81
N GLY A 106 -3.60 10.64 6.89
CA GLY A 106 -4.30 11.09 5.67
C GLY A 106 -3.40 11.46 4.50
N GLN A 107 -2.08 11.43 4.65
CA GLN A 107 -1.14 11.69 3.57
C GLN A 107 -0.73 10.41 2.85
N PHE A 108 -0.50 10.53 1.53
CA PHE A 108 -0.11 9.43 0.65
C PHE A 108 1.03 9.87 -0.25
N ILE A 109 1.98 8.99 -0.48
CA ILE A 109 3.04 9.14 -1.49
C ILE A 109 2.59 8.38 -2.75
N TYR A 110 2.64 9.08 -3.88
CA TYR A 110 2.25 8.58 -5.18
C TYR A 110 3.48 8.27 -6.04
N ILE A 111 3.30 7.48 -7.09
CA ILE A 111 4.37 7.17 -8.04
C ILE A 111 4.94 8.43 -8.69
N LYS A 112 4.10 9.44 -8.97
CA LYS A 112 4.55 10.73 -9.53
C LYS A 112 5.61 11.43 -8.66
N ASP A 113 5.56 11.24 -7.32
CA ASP A 113 6.46 11.89 -6.36
C ASP A 113 7.84 11.20 -6.31
N LEU A 114 7.94 9.97 -6.86
CA LEU A 114 9.15 9.16 -6.92
C LEU A 114 9.86 9.23 -8.28
N ARG A 115 9.34 10.02 -9.23
CA ARG A 115 9.93 10.11 -10.57
C ARG A 115 11.38 10.57 -10.54
N SER A 116 12.21 9.87 -11.30
CA SER A 116 13.59 10.22 -11.58
C SER A 116 13.78 10.43 -13.08
N ALA A 117 14.84 11.12 -13.47
CA ALA A 117 15.17 11.36 -14.87
C ALA A 117 15.79 10.12 -15.56
N GLU A 118 16.27 9.17 -14.78
CA GLU A 118 17.06 8.04 -15.26
C GLU A 118 16.22 6.82 -15.64
N TYR A 119 15.00 6.71 -15.10
CA TYR A 119 14.09 5.59 -15.34
C TYR A 119 12.63 6.03 -15.41
N SER A 120 11.80 5.23 -16.07
CA SER A 120 10.38 5.49 -16.23
C SER A 120 9.54 4.38 -15.58
N PHE A 121 8.52 4.78 -14.83
CA PHE A 121 7.56 3.84 -14.25
C PHE A 121 6.46 3.50 -15.27
N LEU A 122 6.13 2.21 -15.37
CA LEU A 122 5.00 1.77 -16.19
C LEU A 122 3.66 1.90 -15.45
N ALA A 123 3.71 2.04 -14.14
CA ALA A 123 2.51 2.18 -13.32
C ALA A 123 1.93 3.60 -13.44
N PRO A 124 0.61 3.77 -13.28
CA PRO A 124 -0.05 5.08 -13.38
C PRO A 124 0.42 6.03 -12.28
N ASP A 125 0.60 7.31 -12.64
CA ASP A 125 1.11 8.37 -11.78
C ASP A 125 0.32 8.55 -10.47
N ASN A 126 -1.00 8.31 -10.54
CA ASN A 126 -1.90 8.44 -9.40
C ASN A 126 -1.94 7.20 -8.51
N ALA A 127 -1.12 6.18 -8.80
CA ALA A 127 -1.07 5.01 -7.93
C ALA A 127 -0.36 5.33 -6.62
N VAL A 128 -1.01 4.96 -5.53
CA VAL A 128 -0.47 5.12 -4.17
C VAL A 128 0.58 4.04 -3.91
N VAL A 129 1.75 4.43 -3.46
CA VAL A 129 2.82 3.54 -3.01
C VAL A 129 2.68 3.26 -1.51
N VAL A 130 2.70 4.31 -0.72
CA VAL A 130 2.57 4.25 0.73
C VAL A 130 1.73 5.39 1.25
N GLY A 131 1.05 5.20 2.36
CA GLY A 131 0.27 6.25 3.01
C GLY A 131 -0.06 5.89 4.45
N VAL A 132 -0.56 6.84 5.21
CA VAL A 132 -1.03 6.63 6.57
C VAL A 132 -2.52 6.92 6.65
N LYS A 133 -3.29 5.93 7.07
CA LYS A 133 -4.73 6.07 7.32
C LYS A 133 -5.01 6.19 8.81
N THR A 134 -6.13 6.83 9.14
CA THR A 134 -6.68 6.84 10.49
C THR A 134 -7.01 5.40 10.92
N ALA A 135 -6.62 5.00 12.13
CA ALA A 135 -7.06 3.74 12.71
C ALA A 135 -8.54 3.85 13.11
N ARG A 136 -9.32 2.77 12.92
CA ARG A 136 -10.75 2.77 13.29
C ARG A 136 -11.01 3.11 14.77
N ALA A 137 -10.10 2.69 15.67
CA ALA A 137 -10.20 2.99 17.08
C ALA A 137 -10.14 4.49 17.43
N ALA A 138 -9.34 5.27 16.65
CA ALA A 138 -9.24 6.72 16.86
C ALA A 138 -10.52 7.47 16.42
N ILE A 139 -11.30 6.90 15.50
CA ILE A 139 -12.58 7.48 15.07
C ILE A 139 -13.66 7.22 16.13
N GLU A 140 -13.64 6.06 16.79
CA GLU A 140 -14.59 5.71 17.85
C GLU A 140 -14.38 6.60 19.08
N GLU A 141 -13.12 6.87 19.48
CA GLU A 141 -12.79 7.77 20.60
C GLU A 141 -13.16 9.24 20.28
N GLU A 142 -12.91 9.75 19.06
CA GLU A 142 -13.31 11.11 18.68
C GLU A 142 -14.83 11.30 18.64
N VAL A 143 -15.57 10.28 18.21
CA VAL A 143 -17.05 10.33 18.17
C VAL A 143 -17.62 10.23 19.59
N GLU A 144 -17.05 9.43 20.48
CA GLU A 144 -17.47 9.35 21.89
C GLU A 144 -17.15 10.64 22.65
N GLU A 145 -16.00 11.29 22.40
CA GLU A 145 -15.65 12.58 23.01
C GLU A 145 -16.54 13.74 22.48
N GLU A 146 -16.93 13.72 21.18
CA GLU A 146 -17.87 14.71 20.64
C GLU A 146 -19.30 14.50 21.18
N GLU A 147 -19.78 13.25 21.34
CA GLU A 147 -21.08 12.95 21.93
C GLU A 147 -21.14 13.27 23.44
N GLU A 148 -20.05 13.07 24.20
CA GLU A 148 -19.98 13.47 25.59
C GLU A 148 -19.90 15.01 25.76
N ALA A 149 -19.21 15.73 24.84
CA ALA A 149 -19.13 17.18 24.86
C ALA A 149 -20.46 17.88 24.48
N GLU A 150 -21.25 17.30 23.58
CA GLU A 150 -22.59 17.81 23.26
C GLU A 150 -23.63 17.43 24.33
N GLY A 151 -23.39 16.38 25.14
CA GLY A 151 -24.26 15.93 26.24
C GLY A 151 -24.18 16.83 27.50
N GLU A 152 -23.10 17.57 27.73
CA GLU A 152 -22.91 18.40 28.94
C GLU A 152 -23.45 19.84 28.82
N GLU A 153 -23.71 20.36 27.60
CA GLU A 153 -24.28 21.70 27.43
C GLU A 153 -25.82 21.80 27.46
N GLY A 154 -26.51 20.66 27.65
CA GLY A 154 -27.97 20.55 27.50
C GLY A 154 -28.82 20.51 28.76
N VAL A 155 -28.30 20.75 29.98
CA VAL A 155 -29.10 20.65 31.20
C VAL A 155 -29.01 21.88 32.10
N THR A 156 -29.61 23.01 31.68
CA THR A 156 -30.12 24.02 32.63
C THR A 156 -31.29 24.76 32.02
N ALA A 157 -32.38 24.73 32.75
CA ALA A 157 -33.53 25.68 32.84
C ALA A 157 -34.88 25.18 32.34
N GLU A 158 -35.69 24.83 33.34
CA GLU A 158 -37.03 25.33 33.66
C GLU A 158 -38.16 25.02 32.64
N GLY A 159 -39.14 24.25 33.02
CA GLY A 159 -40.13 24.45 34.03
C GLY A 159 -41.52 24.45 33.44
N ALA A 160 -42.39 23.59 33.96
CA ALA A 160 -43.82 23.73 34.10
C ALA A 160 -44.79 23.46 32.92
N SER A 161 -45.61 22.46 33.17
CA SER A 161 -47.09 22.51 33.07
C SER A 161 -47.81 21.91 31.86
N SER A 162 -48.59 20.89 32.24
CA SER A 162 -49.98 20.49 31.89
C SER A 162 -50.23 19.70 30.61
N GLU A 163 -50.66 18.45 30.89
CA GLU A 163 -51.95 17.83 30.55
C GLU A 163 -52.45 17.94 29.10
N GLU A 164 -52.54 16.82 28.40
CA GLU A 164 -53.80 16.11 28.10
C GLU A 164 -53.61 15.01 27.06
N LYS A 165 -54.03 13.81 27.41
CA LYS A 165 -54.37 12.68 26.51
C LYS A 165 -55.86 12.88 26.18
N PRO A 166 -56.53 12.23 25.20
CA PRO A 166 -56.25 10.95 24.60
C PRO A 166 -56.72 10.73 23.13
N SER A 167 -56.43 9.53 22.67
CA SER A 167 -57.26 8.64 21.85
C SER A 167 -57.30 8.74 20.33
N GLY A 168 -57.15 7.58 19.75
CA GLY A 168 -57.91 7.03 18.64
C GLY A 168 -57.16 7.02 17.34
N GLU A 169 -56.93 5.94 16.80
CA GLU A 169 -57.61 4.84 16.16
C GLU A 169 -56.82 4.42 14.90
N LYS A 170 -56.48 3.18 14.83
CA LYS A 170 -56.24 2.40 13.60
C LYS A 170 -57.61 2.19 12.94
N PRO A 171 -57.79 1.83 11.67
CA PRO A 171 -57.16 0.68 11.03
C PRO A 171 -56.93 0.75 9.49
N ALA A 172 -56.08 -0.14 9.03
CA ALA A 172 -56.28 -1.19 8.00
C ALA A 172 -56.51 -0.88 6.51
N GLU A 173 -55.85 -1.78 5.78
CA GLU A 173 -56.18 -2.39 4.47
C GLU A 173 -56.11 -1.50 3.23
N ASP A 174 -55.66 -1.92 2.12
CA ASP A 174 -55.57 -3.21 1.42
C ASP A 174 -54.89 -2.99 0.05
N SER A 175 -54.19 -4.02 -0.40
CA SER A 175 -54.21 -4.58 -1.76
C SER A 175 -53.69 -3.80 -2.96
N LYS A 176 -52.74 -4.46 -3.59
CA LYS A 176 -52.71 -5.07 -4.93
C LYS A 176 -52.30 -4.25 -6.15
N GLU A 177 -51.43 -4.97 -6.84
CA GLU A 177 -51.28 -5.22 -8.30
C GLU A 177 -50.97 -4.00 -9.18
N GLU A 178 -49.81 -4.00 -9.85
CA GLU A 178 -49.48 -4.77 -11.07
C GLU A 178 -47.95 -4.70 -11.31
#